data_fd303eeb1bf16d26bd6fc3929e4a3f0f
#
_entry.id   fd303eeb1bf16d26bd6fc3929e4a3f0f
#
_cell.length_a   1.000
_cell.length_b   1.000
_cell.length_c   1.000
_cell.angle_alpha   90.00
_cell.angle_beta   90.00
_cell.angle_gamma   90.00
#
_symmetry.space_group_name_H-M   'P 1'
#
loop_
_entity.id
_entity.type
_entity.pdbx_description
1 polymer ?
#
loop_
_entity_poly.entity_id
_entity_poly.type
_entity_poly.pdbx_seq_one_letter_code
_entity_poly.pdbx_strand_id
1 'polypeptide(L)'
;NSQLFSQSSHVIGSGISAAHLTLKVLKLDKNKIVHLWMNKNIDIQHFDADPGWLGPKKMKAFLNHSSHEEKLQTVLTERHKGSMPHELYLRLKKYVQNKRLIIHKEEIKDLKSHQIITENLNIPYDYILLATGFKPSILQQPMIQSLIQNANAPLLSCGFPKITHELEWLPHLFVAGGLADLELGPFARNIMGGKEAVQRIYSVFQRINHHREVS
;
A
#
# COMPACT_ATOMS: atom_id res chain seq x y z
N ASN A 1 41.85 3.01 10.84
CA ASN A 1 40.60 3.82 10.69
C ASN A 1 39.56 3.19 9.77
N SER A 2 39.73 1.92 9.32
CA SER A 2 38.80 1.23 8.41
C SER A 2 37.69 0.41 9.09
N GLN A 3 37.63 0.37 10.42
CA GLN A 3 36.64 -0.42 11.17
C GLN A 3 35.35 0.34 11.55
N LEU A 4 35.25 1.65 11.30
CA LEU A 4 34.07 2.47 11.61
C LEU A 4 32.99 2.47 10.52
N PHE A 5 33.25 1.90 9.35
CA PHE A 5 32.31 1.88 8.21
C PHE A 5 31.56 0.55 8.03
N SER A 6 31.77 -0.45 8.91
CA SER A 6 31.36 -1.83 8.66
C SER A 6 29.93 -2.17 9.06
N GLN A 7 29.01 -1.22 9.24
CA GLN A 7 27.62 -1.55 9.58
C GLN A 7 26.59 -0.49 9.14
N SER A 8 26.66 -0.03 7.89
CA SER A 8 25.64 0.88 7.38
C SER A 8 24.43 0.10 6.85
N SER A 9 23.29 0.31 7.46
CA SER A 9 22.01 -0.22 6.97
C SER A 9 21.23 0.86 6.27
N HIS A 10 20.76 0.55 5.08
CA HIS A 10 20.01 1.46 4.24
C HIS A 10 18.57 0.97 4.08
N VAL A 11 17.62 1.89 4.21
CA VAL A 11 16.20 1.65 3.96
C VAL A 11 15.79 2.56 2.80
N ILE A 12 15.16 1.99 1.78
CA ILE A 12 14.69 2.75 0.62
C ILE A 12 13.16 2.78 0.63
N GLY A 13 12.58 3.97 0.76
CA GLY A 13 11.13 4.20 0.79
C GLY A 13 10.73 5.38 1.64
N SER A 14 9.52 5.91 1.44
CA SER A 14 9.02 7.11 2.13
C SER A 14 7.78 6.85 3.00
N GLY A 15 7.22 5.65 2.97
CA GLY A 15 5.96 5.33 3.64
C GLY A 15 6.14 4.68 5.02
N ILE A 16 4.99 4.25 5.57
CA ILE A 16 4.88 3.64 6.90
C ILE A 16 5.79 2.41 7.07
N SER A 17 5.93 1.57 6.04
CA SER A 17 6.81 0.39 6.05
C SER A 17 8.28 0.78 6.18
N ALA A 18 8.72 1.80 5.44
CA ALA A 18 10.07 2.31 5.53
C ALA A 18 10.38 2.86 6.93
N ALA A 19 9.44 3.61 7.52
CA ALA A 19 9.56 4.13 8.86
C ALA A 19 9.66 3.02 9.92
N HIS A 20 8.81 1.99 9.84
CA HIS A 20 8.86 0.85 10.77
C HIS A 20 10.16 0.05 10.65
N LEU A 21 10.61 -0.25 9.44
CA LEU A 21 11.89 -0.94 9.21
C LEU A 21 13.05 -0.14 9.77
N THR A 22 13.12 1.16 9.47
CA THR A 22 14.13 2.08 10.00
C THR A 22 14.17 2.06 11.53
N LEU A 23 13.00 2.22 12.18
CA LEU A 23 12.91 2.18 13.64
C LEU A 23 13.27 0.81 14.23
N LYS A 24 12.94 -0.27 13.54
CA LYS A 24 13.31 -1.63 13.98
C LYS A 24 14.82 -1.81 13.96
N VAL A 25 15.49 -1.44 12.87
CA VAL A 25 16.95 -1.53 12.75
C VAL A 25 17.63 -0.68 13.81
N LEU A 26 17.21 0.58 14.02
CA LEU A 26 17.73 1.49 15.04
C LEU A 26 17.58 0.96 16.48
N LYS A 27 16.55 0.14 16.75
CA LYS A 27 16.31 -0.48 18.05
C LYS A 27 17.19 -1.72 18.30
N LEU A 28 17.46 -2.50 17.23
CA LEU A 28 18.26 -3.72 17.34
C LEU A 28 19.71 -3.44 17.72
N ASP A 29 20.25 -2.33 17.24
CA ASP A 29 21.62 -1.91 17.56
C ASP A 29 21.66 -0.43 17.93
N LYS A 30 22.06 -0.14 19.17
CA LYS A 30 22.09 1.24 19.70
C LYS A 30 23.22 2.10 19.10
N ASN A 31 24.24 1.47 18.53
CA ASN A 31 25.39 2.16 17.94
C ASN A 31 25.26 2.36 16.43
N LYS A 32 24.24 1.75 15.81
CA LYS A 32 24.06 1.75 14.36
C LYS A 32 23.52 3.09 13.85
N ILE A 33 24.10 3.54 12.74
CA ILE A 33 23.55 4.63 11.91
C ILE A 33 22.75 4.00 10.79
N VAL A 34 21.54 4.51 10.55
CA VAL A 34 20.66 4.06 9.47
C VAL A 34 20.49 5.18 8.46
N HIS A 35 20.57 4.86 7.19
CA HIS A 35 20.32 5.77 6.08
C HIS A 35 18.94 5.49 5.50
N LEU A 36 18.06 6.48 5.51
CA LEU A 36 16.73 6.41 4.92
C LEU A 36 16.70 7.22 3.62
N TRP A 37 16.47 6.53 2.50
CA TRP A 37 16.42 7.11 1.17
C TRP A 37 14.97 7.33 0.73
N MET A 38 14.66 8.55 0.33
CA MET A 38 13.31 8.97 -0.03
C MET A 38 13.35 9.81 -1.31
N ASN A 39 12.45 9.52 -2.24
CA ASN A 39 12.28 10.30 -3.47
C ASN A 39 11.28 11.45 -3.34
N LYS A 40 10.65 11.62 -2.19
CA LYS A 40 9.69 12.69 -1.89
C LYS A 40 9.79 13.13 -0.44
N ASN A 41 9.18 14.28 -0.12
CA ASN A 41 9.02 14.71 1.25
C ASN A 41 8.14 13.72 2.04
N ILE A 42 8.34 13.69 3.35
CA ILE A 42 7.48 12.92 4.25
C ILE A 42 6.08 13.54 4.19
N ASP A 43 5.12 12.72 3.81
CA ASP A 43 3.71 13.04 3.83
C ASP A 43 3.11 12.51 5.14
N ILE A 44 2.57 13.41 5.96
CA ILE A 44 2.04 13.07 7.28
C ILE A 44 0.52 12.97 7.17
N GLN A 45 0.01 11.74 7.26
CA GLN A 45 -1.41 11.45 7.22
C GLN A 45 -1.76 10.44 8.31
N HIS A 46 -2.91 10.61 8.94
CA HIS A 46 -3.39 9.68 9.97
C HIS A 46 -3.97 8.40 9.36
N PHE A 47 -4.53 8.48 8.15
CA PHE A 47 -5.20 7.39 7.47
C PHE A 47 -4.75 7.29 6.01
N ASP A 48 -4.97 6.12 5.40
CA ASP A 48 -4.66 5.84 4.00
C ASP A 48 -5.48 6.68 3.00
N ALA A 49 -6.58 7.26 3.47
CA ALA A 49 -7.43 8.21 2.76
C ALA A 49 -8.19 9.08 3.75
N ASP A 50 -8.83 10.16 3.28
CA ASP A 50 -9.65 11.04 4.12
C ASP A 50 -10.78 10.27 4.84
N PRO A 51 -10.95 10.43 6.17
CA PRO A 51 -12.01 9.73 6.94
C PRO A 51 -13.42 9.95 6.42
N GLY A 52 -13.70 11.03 5.69
CA GLY A 52 -14.99 11.28 5.04
C GLY A 52 -15.42 10.18 4.06
N TRP A 53 -14.48 9.35 3.59
CA TRP A 53 -14.77 8.16 2.78
C TRP A 53 -15.44 7.02 3.55
N LEU A 54 -15.42 7.05 4.89
CA LEU A 54 -16.19 6.12 5.72
C LEU A 54 -17.67 6.53 5.83
N GLY A 55 -18.00 7.74 5.40
CA GLY A 55 -19.34 8.29 5.44
C GLY A 55 -20.12 8.12 4.14
N PRO A 56 -21.47 8.11 4.20
CA PRO A 56 -22.32 7.86 3.03
C PRO A 56 -22.20 8.94 1.95
N LYS A 57 -21.86 10.18 2.33
CA LYS A 57 -21.82 11.31 1.38
C LYS A 57 -20.79 11.12 0.27
N LYS A 58 -19.52 10.84 0.63
CA LYS A 58 -18.45 10.60 -0.36
C LYS A 58 -18.68 9.29 -1.11
N MET A 59 -19.09 8.23 -0.41
CA MET A 59 -19.37 6.93 -1.05
C MET A 59 -20.54 6.99 -2.03
N LYS A 60 -21.62 7.70 -1.69
CA LYS A 60 -22.74 7.88 -2.62
C LYS A 60 -22.32 8.63 -3.90
N ALA A 61 -21.52 9.70 -3.74
CA ALA A 61 -20.98 10.42 -4.90
C ALA A 61 -20.07 9.52 -5.76
N PHE A 62 -19.19 8.75 -5.12
CA PHE A 62 -18.30 7.80 -5.77
C PHE A 62 -19.03 6.70 -6.56
N LEU A 63 -20.06 6.11 -5.96
CA LEU A 63 -20.85 5.08 -6.63
C LEU A 63 -21.66 5.63 -7.83
N ASN A 64 -22.00 6.92 -7.79
CA ASN A 64 -22.71 7.62 -8.85
C ASN A 64 -21.80 8.19 -9.95
N HIS A 65 -20.48 7.96 -9.91
CA HIS A 65 -19.61 8.36 -11.03
C HIS A 65 -20.09 7.74 -12.34
N SER A 66 -19.99 8.50 -13.43
CA SER A 66 -20.51 8.12 -14.73
C SER A 66 -19.68 7.01 -15.39
N SER A 67 -18.40 6.87 -15.03
CA SER A 67 -17.51 5.87 -15.59
C SER A 67 -16.65 5.17 -14.53
N HIS A 68 -16.17 3.96 -14.86
CA HIS A 68 -15.24 3.22 -14.01
C HIS A 68 -13.84 3.84 -14.00
N GLU A 69 -13.48 4.54 -15.05
CA GLU A 69 -12.25 5.32 -15.17
C GLU A 69 -12.24 6.47 -14.16
N GLU A 70 -13.34 7.18 -13.98
CA GLU A 70 -13.49 8.22 -12.96
C GLU A 70 -13.39 7.65 -11.54
N LYS A 71 -14.04 6.51 -11.29
CA LYS A 71 -13.91 5.78 -10.01
C LYS A 71 -12.45 5.42 -9.74
N LEU A 72 -11.76 4.84 -10.73
CA LEU A 72 -10.35 4.48 -10.61
C LEU A 72 -9.49 5.70 -10.32
N GLN A 73 -9.68 6.79 -11.06
CA GLN A 73 -8.93 8.02 -10.84
C GLN A 73 -9.16 8.57 -9.42
N THR A 74 -10.41 8.54 -8.95
CA THR A 74 -10.74 8.94 -7.58
C THR A 74 -9.99 8.08 -6.54
N VAL A 75 -10.01 6.76 -6.68
CA VAL A 75 -9.25 5.86 -5.78
C VAL A 75 -7.76 6.16 -5.80
N LEU A 76 -7.19 6.42 -6.96
CA LEU A 76 -5.76 6.71 -7.11
C LEU A 76 -5.36 8.05 -6.48
N THR A 77 -6.21 9.07 -6.59
CA THR A 77 -5.97 10.43 -6.11
C THR A 77 -6.19 10.55 -4.60
N GLU A 78 -7.27 9.94 -4.10
CA GLU A 78 -7.67 10.06 -2.68
C GLU A 78 -6.83 9.20 -1.73
N ARG A 79 -6.07 8.26 -2.25
CA ARG A 79 -5.18 7.45 -1.41
C ARG A 79 -3.85 8.12 -1.15
N HIS A 80 -3.50 8.27 0.12
CA HIS A 80 -2.26 8.87 0.61
C HIS A 80 -1.08 7.88 0.53
N LYS A 81 -0.67 7.54 -0.70
CA LYS A 81 0.42 6.58 -0.92
C LYS A 81 1.75 7.07 -0.37
N GLY A 82 2.39 6.21 0.46
CA GLY A 82 3.71 6.50 1.02
C GLY A 82 3.68 7.59 2.08
N SER A 83 2.54 7.85 2.71
CA SER A 83 2.40 8.67 3.92
C SER A 83 2.71 7.87 5.19
N MET A 84 2.80 8.57 6.32
CA MET A 84 2.93 7.97 7.64
C MET A 84 2.22 8.80 8.71
N PRO A 85 1.76 8.18 9.84
CA PRO A 85 1.19 8.91 10.96
C PRO A 85 2.21 9.87 11.61
N HIS A 86 1.71 10.99 12.13
CA HIS A 86 2.53 12.00 12.80
C HIS A 86 3.39 11.44 13.94
N GLU A 87 2.83 10.52 14.74
CA GLU A 87 3.58 9.87 15.82
C GLU A 87 4.80 9.13 15.30
N LEU A 88 4.67 8.43 14.18
CA LEU A 88 5.77 7.69 13.58
C LEU A 88 6.86 8.64 13.05
N TYR A 89 6.45 9.75 12.45
CA TYR A 89 7.36 10.82 12.04
C TYR A 89 8.14 11.41 13.23
N LEU A 90 7.47 11.69 14.35
CA LEU A 90 8.13 12.21 15.55
C LEU A 90 9.18 11.23 16.10
N ARG A 91 8.90 9.94 16.04
CA ARG A 91 9.87 8.91 16.44
C ARG A 91 11.11 8.90 15.54
N LEU A 92 10.95 9.04 14.23
CA LEU A 92 12.07 9.18 13.29
C LEU A 92 12.87 10.45 13.58
N LYS A 93 12.18 11.58 13.81
CA LYS A 93 12.81 12.89 14.09
C LYS A 93 13.76 12.83 15.29
N LYS A 94 13.42 12.10 16.35
CA LYS A 94 14.31 11.88 17.50
C LYS A 94 15.64 11.24 17.09
N TYR A 95 15.61 10.26 16.19
CA TYR A 95 16.83 9.62 15.71
C TYR A 95 17.64 10.50 14.76
N VAL A 96 17.00 11.35 14.00
CA VAL A 96 17.69 12.39 13.20
C VAL A 96 18.43 13.36 14.12
N GLN A 97 17.77 13.86 15.18
CA GLN A 97 18.38 14.76 16.15
C GLN A 97 19.59 14.14 16.86
N ASN A 98 19.52 12.85 17.15
CA ASN A 98 20.61 12.10 17.76
C ASN A 98 21.69 11.62 16.76
N LYS A 99 21.62 12.05 15.52
CA LYS A 99 22.55 11.71 14.42
C LYS A 99 22.64 10.19 14.14
N ARG A 100 21.63 9.42 14.55
CA ARG A 100 21.55 7.98 14.30
C ARG A 100 20.71 7.62 13.07
N LEU A 101 19.95 8.58 12.54
CA LEU A 101 19.22 8.47 11.30
C LEU A 101 19.62 9.61 10.36
N ILE A 102 20.07 9.25 9.17
CA ILE A 102 20.38 10.20 8.09
C ILE A 102 19.33 10.02 7.01
N ILE A 103 18.63 11.09 6.67
CA ILE A 103 17.61 11.07 5.60
C ILE A 103 18.21 11.67 4.34
N HIS A 104 18.20 10.88 3.27
CA HIS A 104 18.62 11.29 1.94
C HIS A 104 17.39 11.54 1.06
N LYS A 105 17.38 12.68 0.39
CA LYS A 105 16.33 13.08 -0.57
C LYS A 105 16.85 13.08 -2.00
N GLU A 106 17.78 12.19 -2.29
CA GLU A 106 18.40 12.06 -3.59
C GLU A 106 17.91 10.81 -4.31
N GLU A 107 17.91 10.88 -5.63
CA GLU A 107 17.60 9.73 -6.46
C GLU A 107 18.79 8.78 -6.52
N ILE A 108 18.55 7.51 -6.21
CA ILE A 108 19.57 6.46 -6.39
C ILE A 108 19.67 6.17 -7.88
N LYS A 109 20.84 6.38 -8.46
CA LYS A 109 21.12 6.15 -9.89
C LYS A 109 21.56 4.73 -10.14
N ASP A 110 22.37 4.15 -9.26
CA ASP A 110 22.94 2.81 -9.45
C ASP A 110 23.34 2.16 -8.11
N LEU A 111 23.51 0.85 -8.14
CA LEU A 111 24.01 0.04 -7.05
C LEU A 111 25.18 -0.80 -7.58
N LYS A 112 26.41 -0.41 -7.26
CA LYS A 112 27.62 -1.10 -7.72
C LYS A 112 28.61 -1.31 -6.60
N SER A 113 29.28 -2.46 -6.60
CA SER A 113 30.40 -2.75 -5.69
C SER A 113 30.10 -2.41 -4.23
N HIS A 114 28.92 -2.79 -3.71
CA HIS A 114 28.45 -2.45 -2.38
C HIS A 114 28.36 -0.95 -2.07
N GLN A 115 28.11 -0.13 -3.09
CA GLN A 115 27.89 1.31 -2.95
C GLN A 115 26.55 1.73 -3.54
N ILE A 116 25.84 2.62 -2.84
CA ILE A 116 24.72 3.37 -3.39
C ILE A 116 25.28 4.61 -4.07
N ILE A 117 24.98 4.73 -5.37
CA ILE A 117 25.46 5.81 -6.22
C ILE A 117 24.29 6.75 -6.51
N THR A 118 24.46 8.03 -6.18
CA THR A 118 23.59 9.14 -6.57
C THR A 118 24.37 10.10 -7.47
N GLU A 119 23.78 11.22 -7.81
CA GLU A 119 24.48 12.27 -8.54
C GLU A 119 25.64 12.87 -7.74
N ASN A 120 25.46 13.00 -6.41
CA ASN A 120 26.40 13.73 -5.55
C ASN A 120 27.12 12.84 -4.52
N LEU A 121 26.66 11.60 -4.30
CA LEU A 121 27.14 10.74 -3.21
C LEU A 121 27.43 9.33 -3.70
N ASN A 122 28.49 8.75 -3.09
CA ASN A 122 28.79 7.32 -3.15
C ASN A 122 28.89 6.82 -1.72
N ILE A 123 27.93 6.04 -1.25
CA ILE A 123 27.85 5.59 0.15
C ILE A 123 27.89 4.07 0.18
N PRO A 124 28.85 3.47 0.92
CA PRO A 124 28.91 2.03 1.07
C PRO A 124 27.72 1.49 1.87
N TYR A 125 27.27 0.28 1.54
CA TYR A 125 26.23 -0.43 2.28
C TYR A 125 26.61 -1.89 2.53
N ASP A 126 26.14 -2.41 3.67
CA ASP A 126 26.13 -3.83 3.96
C ASP A 126 24.78 -4.44 3.62
N TYR A 127 23.71 -3.73 3.97
CA TYR A 127 22.34 -4.19 3.78
C TYR A 127 21.46 -3.06 3.23
N ILE A 128 20.61 -3.43 2.27
CA ILE A 128 19.55 -2.57 1.75
C ILE A 128 18.21 -3.23 2.02
N LEU A 129 17.30 -2.50 2.68
CA LEU A 129 15.92 -2.90 2.92
C LEU A 129 15.00 -2.11 2.01
N LEU A 130 14.32 -2.79 1.09
CA LEU A 130 13.40 -2.16 0.15
C LEU A 130 12.01 -2.04 0.77
N ALA A 131 11.51 -0.81 0.88
CA ALA A 131 10.16 -0.47 1.33
C ALA A 131 9.48 0.47 0.32
N THR A 132 9.67 0.19 -0.96
CA THR A 132 9.24 1.03 -2.10
C THR A 132 7.76 0.88 -2.46
N GLY A 133 7.04 0.00 -1.75
CA GLY A 133 5.65 -0.35 -2.04
C GLY A 133 5.52 -1.36 -3.18
N PHE A 134 4.31 -1.43 -3.74
CA PHE A 134 3.99 -2.38 -4.80
C PHE A 134 3.46 -1.66 -6.04
N LYS A 135 3.84 -2.11 -7.22
CA LYS A 135 3.14 -1.75 -8.46
C LYS A 135 1.75 -2.38 -8.44
N PRO A 136 0.69 -1.63 -8.73
CA PRO A 136 -0.63 -2.21 -8.97
C PRO A 136 -0.57 -2.99 -10.30
N SER A 137 -0.38 -4.30 -10.20
CA SER A 137 -0.28 -5.20 -11.36
C SER A 137 -1.25 -6.36 -11.21
N ILE A 138 -2.52 -6.05 -10.90
CA ILE A 138 -3.58 -7.05 -10.66
C ILE A 138 -3.64 -8.06 -11.81
N LEU A 139 -3.70 -7.55 -13.06
CA LEU A 139 -3.81 -8.40 -14.24
C LEU A 139 -2.56 -9.26 -14.54
N GLN A 140 -1.42 -8.96 -13.90
CA GLN A 140 -0.19 -9.73 -14.08
C GLN A 140 -0.03 -10.88 -13.08
N GLN A 141 -0.94 -10.98 -12.11
CA GLN A 141 -0.92 -12.07 -11.15
C GLN A 141 -1.35 -13.38 -11.82
N PRO A 142 -0.57 -14.46 -11.74
CA PRO A 142 -0.86 -15.73 -12.46
C PRO A 142 -2.25 -16.28 -12.17
N MET A 143 -2.70 -16.22 -10.91
CA MET A 143 -4.04 -16.66 -10.52
C MET A 143 -5.12 -15.82 -11.21
N ILE A 144 -4.96 -14.50 -11.28
CA ILE A 144 -5.92 -13.61 -11.93
C ILE A 144 -5.95 -13.86 -13.44
N GLN A 145 -4.79 -14.04 -14.06
CA GLN A 145 -4.71 -14.41 -15.49
C GLN A 145 -5.42 -15.72 -15.76
N SER A 146 -5.24 -16.72 -14.91
CA SER A 146 -5.92 -18.01 -15.03
C SER A 146 -7.44 -17.87 -14.94
N LEU A 147 -7.95 -17.06 -14.01
CA LEU A 147 -9.39 -16.79 -13.90
C LEU A 147 -9.94 -16.10 -15.16
N ILE A 148 -9.20 -15.13 -15.71
CA ILE A 148 -9.60 -14.40 -16.91
C ILE A 148 -9.60 -15.35 -18.13
N GLN A 149 -8.53 -16.13 -18.32
CA GLN A 149 -8.33 -16.94 -19.51
C GLN A 149 -9.13 -18.25 -19.49
N ASN A 150 -9.21 -18.92 -18.34
CA ASN A 150 -9.79 -20.26 -18.24
C ASN A 150 -11.23 -20.27 -17.73
N ALA A 151 -11.59 -19.28 -16.90
CA ALA A 151 -12.95 -19.16 -16.35
C ALA A 151 -13.74 -17.99 -16.94
N ASN A 152 -13.20 -17.29 -17.96
CA ASN A 152 -13.80 -16.12 -18.59
C ASN A 152 -14.24 -15.05 -17.58
N ALA A 153 -13.46 -14.83 -16.53
CA ALA A 153 -13.78 -13.84 -15.50
C ALA A 153 -13.88 -12.42 -16.11
N PRO A 154 -15.03 -11.74 -15.98
CA PRO A 154 -15.28 -10.50 -16.69
C PRO A 154 -14.48 -9.34 -16.14
N LEU A 155 -13.97 -8.47 -17.03
CA LEU A 155 -13.27 -7.24 -16.69
C LEU A 155 -14.07 -6.02 -17.16
N LEU A 156 -13.86 -4.91 -16.47
CA LEU A 156 -14.24 -3.57 -16.90
C LEU A 156 -13.22 -3.01 -17.90
N SER A 157 -13.60 -1.96 -18.64
CA SER A 157 -12.72 -1.25 -19.60
C SER A 157 -11.40 -0.78 -18.99
N CYS A 158 -11.42 -0.36 -17.73
CA CYS A 158 -10.25 0.07 -16.97
C CYS A 158 -9.38 -1.09 -16.42
N GLY A 159 -9.69 -2.34 -16.77
CA GLY A 159 -8.93 -3.53 -16.39
C GLY A 159 -9.21 -4.06 -14.99
N PHE A 160 -10.17 -3.53 -14.25
CA PHE A 160 -10.58 -4.07 -12.96
C PHE A 160 -11.63 -5.18 -13.14
N PRO A 161 -11.77 -6.10 -12.14
CA PRO A 161 -12.84 -7.08 -12.14
C PRO A 161 -14.21 -6.43 -12.23
N LYS A 162 -15.08 -6.96 -13.10
CA LYS A 162 -16.51 -6.59 -13.11
C LYS A 162 -17.21 -7.43 -12.06
N ILE A 163 -17.45 -6.84 -10.91
CA ILE A 163 -18.04 -7.51 -9.74
C ILE A 163 -19.41 -6.96 -9.41
N THR A 164 -20.20 -7.72 -8.67
CA THR A 164 -21.50 -7.26 -8.15
C THR A 164 -21.30 -6.35 -6.92
N HIS A 165 -22.39 -5.74 -6.46
CA HIS A 165 -22.38 -4.99 -5.20
C HIS A 165 -21.95 -5.84 -3.99
N GLU A 166 -22.27 -7.13 -4.00
CA GLU A 166 -21.86 -8.11 -2.99
C GLU A 166 -20.44 -8.63 -3.20
N LEU A 167 -19.70 -8.05 -4.15
CA LEU A 167 -18.30 -8.35 -4.46
C LEU A 167 -18.08 -9.73 -5.11
N GLU A 168 -19.11 -10.30 -5.72
CA GLU A 168 -18.99 -11.54 -6.49
C GLU A 168 -18.45 -11.25 -7.89
N TRP A 169 -17.39 -11.94 -8.28
CA TRP A 169 -16.75 -11.82 -9.59
C TRP A 169 -17.12 -12.96 -10.55
N LEU A 170 -17.15 -14.17 -10.03
CA LEU A 170 -17.67 -15.37 -10.70
C LEU A 170 -18.64 -16.07 -9.75
N PRO A 171 -19.50 -16.98 -10.21
CA PRO A 171 -20.38 -17.74 -9.35
C PRO A 171 -19.62 -18.33 -8.15
N HIS A 172 -20.00 -17.95 -6.94
CA HIS A 172 -19.38 -18.37 -5.67
C HIS A 172 -17.92 -17.88 -5.45
N LEU A 173 -17.40 -17.01 -6.29
CA LEU A 173 -16.08 -16.39 -6.12
C LEU A 173 -16.24 -14.92 -5.77
N PHE A 174 -15.93 -14.58 -4.54
CA PHE A 174 -15.97 -13.22 -4.01
C PHE A 174 -14.56 -12.63 -3.92
N VAL A 175 -14.47 -11.32 -4.07
CA VAL A 175 -13.20 -10.60 -4.00
C VAL A 175 -13.25 -9.47 -2.97
N ALA A 176 -12.10 -9.13 -2.40
CA ALA A 176 -11.96 -8.04 -1.45
C ALA A 176 -10.63 -7.29 -1.69
N GLY A 177 -10.39 -6.25 -0.91
CA GLY A 177 -9.17 -5.47 -1.01
C GLY A 177 -9.02 -4.78 -2.37
N GLY A 178 -7.83 -4.86 -2.98
CA GLY A 178 -7.53 -4.15 -4.21
C GLY A 178 -8.37 -4.54 -5.42
N LEU A 179 -8.89 -5.75 -5.47
CA LEU A 179 -9.79 -6.20 -6.54
C LEU A 179 -11.18 -5.56 -6.45
N ALA A 180 -11.56 -5.07 -5.28
CA ALA A 180 -12.84 -4.42 -5.01
C ALA A 180 -12.72 -2.89 -4.88
N ASP A 181 -11.61 -2.28 -5.31
CA ASP A 181 -11.39 -0.82 -5.20
C ASP A 181 -12.54 0.01 -5.79
N LEU A 182 -13.13 -0.43 -6.93
CA LEU A 182 -14.17 0.31 -7.62
C LEU A 182 -15.56 0.17 -6.99
N GLU A 183 -15.74 -0.75 -6.05
CA GLU A 183 -16.97 -0.93 -5.28
C GLU A 183 -16.83 -0.40 -3.84
N LEU A 184 -15.66 -0.55 -3.22
CA LEU A 184 -15.41 -0.18 -1.83
C LEU A 184 -14.69 1.16 -1.67
N GLY A 185 -14.23 1.77 -2.77
CA GLY A 185 -13.57 3.06 -2.77
C GLY A 185 -12.15 3.06 -2.16
N PRO A 186 -11.61 4.24 -1.81
CA PRO A 186 -10.21 4.39 -1.36
C PRO A 186 -9.82 3.57 -0.13
N PHE A 187 -10.76 3.16 0.71
CA PHE A 187 -10.53 2.32 1.89
C PHE A 187 -10.53 0.81 1.62
N ALA A 188 -10.81 0.37 0.38
CA ALA A 188 -10.92 -1.05 0.03
C ALA A 188 -9.77 -1.93 0.56
N ARG A 189 -8.55 -1.40 0.60
CA ARG A 189 -7.32 -2.15 0.92
C ARG A 189 -6.92 -2.11 2.39
N ASN A 190 -7.74 -1.57 3.26
CA ASN A 190 -7.46 -1.50 4.69
C ASN A 190 -8.51 -2.27 5.53
N ILE A 191 -8.38 -2.21 6.85
CA ILE A 191 -9.27 -2.92 7.78
C ILE A 191 -10.74 -2.52 7.61
N MET A 192 -11.02 -1.24 7.31
CA MET A 192 -12.39 -0.75 7.15
C MET A 192 -13.02 -1.31 5.87
N GLY A 193 -12.28 -1.30 4.76
CA GLY A 193 -12.72 -1.95 3.52
C GLY A 193 -12.90 -3.46 3.69
N GLY A 194 -12.04 -4.11 4.48
CA GLY A 194 -12.22 -5.53 4.83
C GLY A 194 -13.50 -5.79 5.62
N LYS A 195 -13.86 -4.93 6.59
CA LYS A 195 -15.14 -5.03 7.34
C LYS A 195 -16.34 -4.87 6.41
N GLU A 196 -16.31 -3.87 5.54
CA GLU A 196 -17.39 -3.64 4.57
C GLU A 196 -17.52 -4.83 3.61
N ALA A 197 -16.41 -5.36 3.12
CA ALA A 197 -16.41 -6.54 2.25
C ALA A 197 -17.07 -7.74 2.95
N VAL A 198 -16.70 -8.02 4.20
CA VAL A 198 -17.29 -9.11 4.98
C VAL A 198 -18.79 -8.94 5.13
N GLN A 199 -19.28 -7.74 5.43
CA GLN A 199 -20.72 -7.48 5.59
C GLN A 199 -21.49 -7.76 4.29
N ARG A 200 -20.98 -7.29 3.14
CA ARG A 200 -21.62 -7.50 1.84
C ARG A 200 -21.61 -8.98 1.44
N ILE A 201 -20.49 -9.65 1.57
CA ILE A 201 -20.36 -11.09 1.24
C ILE A 201 -21.25 -11.94 2.19
N TYR A 202 -21.23 -11.64 3.48
CA TYR A 202 -22.01 -12.38 4.47
C TYR A 202 -23.52 -12.31 4.20
N SER A 203 -24.02 -11.18 3.72
CA SER A 203 -25.43 -11.03 3.35
C SER A 203 -25.90 -12.04 2.29
N VAL A 204 -24.99 -12.46 1.40
CA VAL A 204 -25.29 -13.50 0.38
C VAL A 204 -25.46 -14.86 1.05
N PHE A 205 -24.54 -15.21 1.96
CA PHE A 205 -24.61 -16.50 2.68
C PHE A 205 -25.84 -16.60 3.55
N GLN A 206 -26.26 -15.52 4.20
CA GLN A 206 -27.51 -15.51 4.99
C GLN A 206 -28.73 -15.77 4.10
N ARG A 207 -28.82 -15.17 2.90
CA ARG A 207 -29.91 -15.41 1.95
C ARG A 207 -29.95 -16.86 1.48
N ILE A 208 -28.79 -17.43 1.15
CA ILE A 208 -28.69 -18.83 0.70
C ILE A 208 -29.13 -19.82 1.79
N ASN A 209 -28.70 -19.59 3.05
CA ASN A 209 -29.07 -20.47 4.17
C ASN A 209 -30.57 -20.38 4.48
N HIS A 210 -31.14 -19.19 4.46
CA HIS A 210 -32.57 -19.00 4.68
C HIS A 210 -33.42 -19.74 3.63
N HIS A 211 -33.01 -19.76 2.38
CA HIS A 211 -33.70 -20.51 1.31
C HIS A 211 -33.60 -22.02 1.49
N ARG A 212 -32.51 -22.52 2.12
CA ARG A 212 -32.35 -23.97 2.40
C ARG A 212 -33.17 -24.47 3.61
N GLU A 213 -33.49 -23.58 4.53
CA GLU A 213 -34.31 -23.90 5.71
C GLU A 213 -35.83 -23.87 5.42
N VAL A 214 -36.24 -23.23 4.33
CA VAL A 214 -37.65 -23.04 3.93
C VAL A 214 -38.08 -24.03 2.80
N SER A 215 -37.10 -24.75 2.22
CA SER A 215 -37.33 -25.80 1.19
C SER A 215 -37.18 -27.19 1.78
#